data_2ec06918a4b4827d4a5cb523b98a2ce6
#
_entry.id   2ec06918a4b4827d4a5cb523b98a2ce6
#
_cell.length_a   1.000
_cell.length_b   1.000
_cell.length_c   1.000
_cell.angle_alpha   90.00
_cell.angle_beta   90.00
_cell.angle_gamma   90.00
#
_symmetry.space_group_name_H-M   'P 1'
#
loop_
_entity.id
_entity.type
_entity.pdbx_description
1 polymer ?
#
loop_
_entity_poly.entity_id
_entity_poly.type
_entity_poly.pdbx_seq_one_letter_code
_entity_poly.pdbx_strand_id
1 'polypeptide(L)' 'MSFNHVNPLQWHQAVGIARQSCARFFRDGGAPTDALLAFGLSADDRAGQDWSRAVEAIAESLCAAPMKRAA' A
#
# COMPACT_ATOMS: atom_id res chain seq x y z
N MET A 1 -0.21 -2.91 18.91
CA MET A 1 -0.25 -2.56 17.89
C MET A 1 0.66 -3.05 16.94
N SER A 2 0.24 -3.37 15.91
CA SER A 2 1.05 -3.92 14.94
C SER A 2 2.13 -3.03 14.51
N PHE A 3 1.95 -1.78 14.59
CA PHE A 3 2.97 -0.93 14.13
C PHE A 3 4.07 -0.72 15.08
N ASN A 4 4.02 -1.34 16.21
CA ASN A 4 5.09 -1.16 17.12
C ASN A 4 6.37 -1.60 16.56
N HIS A 5 6.37 -2.55 15.69
CA HIS A 5 7.60 -3.04 15.19
C HIS A 5 8.04 -2.33 13.93
N VAL A 6 7.27 -1.44 13.42
CA VAL A 6 7.63 -0.81 12.19
C VAL A 6 8.51 0.37 12.46
N ASN A 7 9.66 0.39 11.85
CA ASN A 7 10.58 1.47 11.95
C ASN A 7 9.98 2.67 11.25
N PRO A 8 9.99 3.85 11.81
CA PRO A 8 9.43 5.03 11.16
C PRO A 8 10.01 5.28 9.79
N LEU A 9 11.28 5.01 9.61
CA LEU A 9 11.89 5.23 8.33
C LEU A 9 11.35 4.22 7.34
N GLN A 10 11.16 2.99 7.76
CA GLN A 10 10.63 1.96 6.91
C GLN A 10 9.20 2.30 6.49
N TRP A 11 8.40 2.81 7.42
CA TRP A 11 7.05 3.18 7.11
C TRP A 11 7.05 4.33 6.11
N HIS A 12 7.93 5.27 6.28
CA HIS A 12 8.01 6.41 5.40
C HIS A 12 8.39 5.96 3.99
N GLN A 13 9.29 5.02 3.87
CA GLN A 13 9.69 4.51 2.58
C GLN A 13 8.55 3.73 1.94
N ALA A 14 7.83 2.95 2.74
CA ALA A 14 6.70 2.18 2.23
C ALA A 14 5.61 3.12 1.70
N VAL A 15 5.35 4.21 2.42
CA VAL A 15 4.36 5.17 1.98
C VAL A 15 4.81 5.81 0.66
N GLY A 16 6.09 6.09 0.53
CA GLY A 16 6.61 6.65 -0.71
C GLY A 16 6.40 5.74 -1.90
N ILE A 17 6.66 4.46 -1.71
CA ILE A 17 6.48 3.49 -2.77
C ILE A 17 4.99 3.37 -3.10
N ALA A 18 4.13 3.34 -2.07
CA ALA A 18 2.71 3.22 -2.28
C ALA A 18 2.18 4.44 -3.03
N ARG A 19 2.67 5.62 -2.71
CA ARG A 19 2.23 6.80 -3.37
C ARG A 19 2.63 6.81 -4.82
N GLN A 20 3.82 6.40 -5.12
CA GLN A 20 4.28 6.37 -6.49
C GLN A 20 3.46 5.38 -7.30
N SER A 21 3.15 4.23 -6.73
CA SER A 21 2.36 3.23 -7.43
C SER A 21 0.95 3.75 -7.67
N CYS A 22 0.35 4.36 -6.66
CA CYS A 22 -0.99 4.88 -6.82
C CYS A 22 -1.02 6.02 -7.84
N ALA A 23 0.02 6.83 -7.88
CA ALA A 23 0.09 7.93 -8.83
C ALA A 23 0.09 7.41 -10.26
N ARG A 24 0.74 6.27 -10.49
CA ARG A 24 0.76 5.72 -11.81
C ARG A 24 -0.61 5.26 -12.19
N PHE A 25 -1.32 4.57 -11.31
CA PHE A 25 -2.66 4.11 -11.63
C PHE A 25 -3.58 5.33 -11.84
N PHE A 26 -3.42 6.36 -11.05
CA PHE A 26 -4.25 7.54 -11.18
C PHE A 26 -4.01 8.19 -12.55
N ARG A 27 -2.77 8.26 -12.95
CA ARG A 27 -2.43 8.89 -14.21
C ARG A 27 -2.98 8.10 -15.36
N ASP A 28 -3.06 6.79 -15.25
CA ASP A 28 -3.54 5.96 -16.32
C ASP A 28 -5.07 5.81 -16.31
N GLY A 29 -5.73 6.53 -15.42
CA GLY A 29 -7.18 6.47 -15.37
C GLY A 29 -7.72 5.35 -14.51
N GLY A 30 -6.90 4.75 -13.68
CA GLY A 30 -7.35 3.66 -12.84
C GLY A 30 -7.96 4.15 -11.56
N ALA A 31 -8.43 3.24 -10.76
CA ALA A 31 -9.07 3.56 -9.49
C ALA A 31 -8.25 3.00 -8.35
N PRO A 32 -8.52 3.41 -7.11
CA PRO A 32 -7.77 2.89 -5.97
C PRO A 32 -7.83 1.37 -5.89
N THR A 33 -8.94 0.76 -6.29
CA THR A 33 -9.07 -0.69 -6.26
C THR A 33 -8.07 -1.34 -7.19
N ASP A 34 -7.74 -0.70 -8.29
CA ASP A 34 -6.79 -1.26 -9.24
C ASP A 34 -5.42 -1.36 -8.60
N ALA A 35 -5.03 -0.33 -7.86
CA ALA A 35 -3.75 -0.33 -7.21
C ALA A 35 -3.71 -1.39 -6.12
N LEU A 36 -4.79 -1.53 -5.35
CA LEU A 36 -4.83 -2.51 -4.31
C LEU A 36 -4.69 -3.92 -4.88
N LEU A 37 -5.39 -4.20 -5.95
CA LEU A 37 -5.33 -5.52 -6.54
C LEU A 37 -3.95 -5.82 -7.11
N ALA A 38 -3.27 -4.82 -7.60
CA ALA A 38 -1.93 -5.01 -8.13
C ALA A 38 -0.95 -5.45 -7.05
N PHE A 39 -1.24 -5.14 -5.79
CA PHE A 39 -0.40 -5.56 -4.70
C PHE A 39 -0.96 -6.81 -4.01
N GLY A 40 -1.95 -7.43 -4.62
CA GLY A 40 -2.51 -8.65 -4.06
C GLY A 40 -3.42 -8.40 -2.87
N LEU A 41 -3.92 -7.19 -2.72
CA LEU A 41 -4.78 -6.87 -1.61
C LEU A 41 -6.24 -6.88 -2.02
N SER A 42 -7.10 -7.09 -1.05
CA SER A 42 -8.51 -7.06 -1.34
C SER A 42 -8.95 -5.63 -1.44
N ALA A 43 -9.79 -5.35 -2.36
CA ALA A 43 -10.26 -3.99 -2.54
C ALA A 43 -11.53 -3.83 -1.73
N ASP A 44 -11.41 -3.67 -0.44
CA ASP A 44 -12.59 -3.56 0.36
C ASP A 44 -13.13 -2.15 0.26
N ASP A 45 -14.29 -1.94 0.79
CA ASP A 45 -14.99 -0.71 0.63
C ASP A 45 -14.22 0.52 1.03
N ARG A 46 -13.52 0.49 2.09
CA ARG A 46 -12.84 1.66 2.50
C ARG A 46 -11.65 1.97 1.69
N ALA A 47 -10.76 1.06 1.53
CA ALA A 47 -9.52 1.30 0.81
C ALA A 47 -9.79 1.56 -0.67
N GLY A 48 -10.84 1.00 -1.19
CA GLY A 48 -11.13 1.17 -2.59
C GLY A 48 -11.81 2.47 -2.96
N GLN A 49 -12.22 3.26 -1.97
CA GLN A 49 -12.89 4.47 -2.28
C GLN A 49 -12.02 5.69 -2.23
N ASP A 50 -10.86 5.59 -1.67
CA ASP A 50 -10.07 6.78 -1.44
C ASP A 50 -8.62 6.48 -1.70
N TRP A 51 -7.96 7.30 -2.47
CA TRP A 51 -6.55 7.09 -2.76
C TRP A 51 -5.70 7.14 -1.50
N SER A 52 -6.05 7.97 -0.53
CA SER A 52 -5.29 8.04 0.70
C SER A 52 -5.35 6.74 1.44
N ARG A 53 -6.50 6.11 1.45
CA ARG A 53 -6.64 4.86 2.15
C ARG A 53 -5.96 3.74 1.40
N ALA A 54 -5.96 3.80 0.08
CA ALA A 54 -5.26 2.81 -0.72
C ALA A 54 -3.76 2.89 -0.47
N VAL A 55 -3.22 4.09 -0.40
CA VAL A 55 -1.81 4.28 -0.13
C VAL A 55 -1.47 3.69 1.23
N GLU A 56 -2.30 3.95 2.23
CA GLU A 56 -2.06 3.47 3.55
C GLU A 56 -2.11 1.94 3.61
N ALA A 57 -3.08 1.36 2.96
CA ALA A 57 -3.22 -0.10 2.94
C ALA A 57 -2.02 -0.76 2.25
N ILE A 58 -1.57 -0.18 1.16
CA ILE A 58 -0.43 -0.72 0.44
C ILE A 58 0.83 -0.57 1.29
N ALA A 59 1.00 0.57 1.94
CA ALA A 59 2.17 0.79 2.77
C ALA A 59 2.19 -0.21 3.94
N GLU A 60 1.06 -0.47 4.54
CA GLU A 60 0.98 -1.43 5.61
C GLU A 60 1.36 -2.82 5.11
N SER A 61 0.91 -3.15 3.94
CA SER A 61 1.20 -4.44 3.35
C SER A 61 2.70 -4.59 3.09
N LEU A 62 3.33 -3.54 2.61
CA LEU A 62 4.75 -3.57 2.33
C LEU A 62 5.57 -3.74 3.61
N CYS A 63 5.09 -3.16 4.70
CA CYS A 63 5.80 -3.29 5.95
C CYS A 63 5.53 -4.63 6.62
N ALA A 64 4.36 -5.17 6.40
CA ALA A 64 4.00 -6.40 7.05
C ALA A 64 4.47 -7.66 6.39
N ALA A 65 4.85 -7.57 5.16
CA ALA A 65 5.17 -8.76 4.47
C ALA A 65 6.57 -8.90 4.23
N PRO A 66 7.31 -8.98 4.95
CA PRO A 66 8.62 -8.94 4.77
C PRO A 66 9.35 -10.09 4.53
N MET A 67 9.89 -10.51 5.19
CA MET A 67 10.71 -11.43 5.00
C MET A 67 10.40 -12.66 4.55
N LYS A 68 9.36 -12.87 4.31
CA LYS A 68 9.05 -14.06 3.85
C LYS A 68 9.83 -14.42 2.75
N ARG A 69 10.13 -13.67 1.95
CA ARG A 69 10.74 -14.03 0.85
C ARG A 69 12.05 -14.30 1.03
N ALA A 70 12.51 -14.00 1.98
CA ALA A 70 13.85 -14.19 2.12
C ALA A 70 14.19 -15.60 2.02
N ALA A 71 13.35 -16.36 2.08
CA ALA A 71 13.73 -17.73 2.08
C ALA A 71 14.42 -18.21 0.87
#